data_92a291cbf70fe382b70267e7b8fe041e
#
_entry.id   92a291cbf70fe382b70267e7b8fe041e
#
_cell.length_a   1.000
_cell.length_b   1.000
_cell.length_c   1.000
_cell.angle_alpha   90.00
_cell.angle_beta   90.00
_cell.angle_gamma   90.00
#
_symmetry.space_group_name_H-M   'P 1'
#
loop_
_entity.id
_entity.type
_entity.pdbx_description
1 polymer ?
#
loop_
_entity_poly.entity_id
_entity_poly.type
_entity_poly.pdbx_seq_one_letter_code
_entity_poly.pdbx_strand_id
1 'polypeptide(L)'
;MKVLLIYYTGTYNTRFLTNQLKEELVKRGNQVDTVEINANTPVVDTTSYDLIGFSYPIYGFNSPLSFNKYVRKLKFKANQKYFIYKNSGETFAMNNASSRILIRIMKRRKGVLVGEYHYVMPYNIHFPFEKEFVTL
;
A
#
# COMPACT_ATOMS: atom_id res chain seq x y z
N MET A 1 1.91 -13.11 -10.57
CA MET A 1 2.19 -13.23 -9.13
C MET A 1 0.93 -13.00 -8.31
N LYS A 2 0.98 -13.29 -7.04
CA LYS A 2 -0.13 -13.10 -6.12
C LYS A 2 0.11 -11.83 -5.29
N VAL A 3 -0.81 -10.87 -5.39
CA VAL A 3 -0.67 -9.53 -4.80
C VAL A 3 -1.78 -9.29 -3.78
N LEU A 4 -1.43 -8.73 -2.64
CA LEU A 4 -2.38 -8.28 -1.63
C LEU A 4 -2.30 -6.77 -1.49
N LEU A 5 -3.43 -6.09 -1.64
CA LEU A 5 -3.52 -4.64 -1.44
C LEU A 5 -4.26 -4.37 -0.13
N ILE A 6 -3.55 -3.78 0.82
CA ILE A 6 -4.09 -3.42 2.13
C ILE A 6 -4.25 -1.90 2.18
N TYR A 7 -5.48 -1.43 2.35
CA TYR A 7 -5.74 0.00 2.30
C TYR A 7 -6.68 0.45 3.42
N TYR A 8 -6.51 1.69 3.81
CA TYR A 8 -7.29 2.32 4.87
C TYR A 8 -8.55 2.95 4.32
N THR A 9 -9.68 2.78 5.04
CA THR A 9 -11.00 3.22 4.59
C THR A 9 -11.28 4.71 4.78
N GLY A 10 -10.31 5.49 5.22
CA GLY A 10 -10.55 6.88 5.65
C GLY A 10 -11.09 7.81 4.57
N THR A 11 -10.84 7.52 3.29
CA THR A 11 -11.33 8.35 2.20
C THR A 11 -11.75 7.53 1.00
N TYR A 12 -12.69 8.09 0.24
CA TYR A 12 -13.10 7.53 -1.04
C TYR A 12 -11.95 7.44 -2.04
N ASN A 13 -11.03 8.40 -2.01
CA ASN A 13 -9.90 8.44 -2.94
C ASN A 13 -8.98 7.24 -2.81
N THR A 14 -8.72 6.77 -1.58
CA THR A 14 -7.90 5.59 -1.35
C THR A 14 -8.57 4.34 -1.92
N ARG A 15 -9.87 4.19 -1.73
CA ARG A 15 -10.64 3.08 -2.30
C ARG A 15 -10.62 3.12 -3.82
N PHE A 16 -10.87 4.29 -4.40
CA PHE A 16 -10.85 4.47 -5.85
C PHE A 16 -9.49 4.12 -6.44
N LEU A 17 -8.42 4.62 -5.84
CA LEU A 17 -7.05 4.34 -6.28
C LEU A 17 -6.74 2.84 -6.20
N THR A 18 -7.13 2.19 -5.11
CA THR A 18 -6.93 0.75 -4.93
C THR A 18 -7.66 -0.05 -6.00
N ASN A 19 -8.91 0.30 -6.31
CA ASN A 19 -9.66 -0.39 -7.35
C ASN A 19 -9.04 -0.22 -8.73
N GLN A 20 -8.54 0.97 -9.05
CA GLN A 20 -7.84 1.22 -10.30
C GLN A 20 -6.56 0.38 -10.41
N LEU A 21 -5.80 0.34 -9.34
CA LEU A 21 -4.57 -0.46 -9.30
C LEU A 21 -4.88 -1.96 -9.43
N LYS A 22 -5.91 -2.44 -8.74
CA LYS A 22 -6.34 -3.84 -8.85
C LYS A 22 -6.68 -4.21 -10.29
N GLU A 23 -7.48 -3.38 -10.95
CA GLU A 23 -7.85 -3.63 -12.34
C GLU A 23 -6.63 -3.73 -13.25
N GLU A 24 -5.69 -2.82 -13.08
CA GLU A 24 -4.48 -2.79 -13.89
C GLU A 24 -3.61 -4.01 -13.65
N LEU A 25 -3.42 -4.43 -12.41
CA LEU A 25 -2.64 -5.61 -12.08
C LEU A 25 -3.28 -6.90 -12.59
N VAL A 26 -4.61 -7.00 -12.53
CA VAL A 26 -5.34 -8.15 -13.06
C VAL A 26 -5.19 -8.24 -14.57
N LYS A 27 -5.25 -7.11 -15.28
CA LYS A 27 -5.01 -7.07 -16.72
C LYS A 27 -3.62 -7.58 -17.10
N ARG A 28 -2.65 -7.44 -16.21
CA ARG A 28 -1.27 -7.90 -16.42
C ARG A 28 -1.05 -9.35 -15.98
N GLY A 29 -2.10 -10.07 -15.67
CA GLY A 29 -2.04 -11.49 -15.35
C GLY A 29 -1.80 -11.82 -13.89
N ASN A 30 -1.94 -10.86 -12.98
CA ASN A 30 -1.75 -11.09 -11.56
C ASN A 30 -3.06 -11.46 -10.87
N GLN A 31 -2.97 -12.27 -9.82
CA GLN A 31 -4.06 -12.52 -8.90
C GLN A 31 -4.00 -11.47 -7.80
N VAL A 32 -5.07 -10.72 -7.58
CA VAL A 32 -5.08 -9.59 -6.65
C VAL A 32 -6.21 -9.72 -5.66
N ASP A 33 -5.86 -9.71 -4.38
CA ASP A 33 -6.82 -9.62 -3.28
C ASP A 33 -6.69 -8.26 -2.60
N THR A 34 -7.76 -7.77 -2.01
CA THR A 34 -7.77 -6.48 -1.32
C THR A 34 -8.31 -6.64 0.09
N VAL A 35 -7.76 -5.85 1.02
CA VAL A 35 -8.21 -5.76 2.40
C VAL A 35 -8.41 -4.30 2.77
N GLU A 36 -9.64 -3.95 3.11
CA GLU A 36 -9.97 -2.62 3.58
C GLU A 36 -9.91 -2.59 5.10
N ILE A 37 -9.06 -1.73 5.66
CA ILE A 37 -8.86 -1.66 7.10
C ILE A 37 -9.90 -0.74 7.75
N ASN A 38 -10.59 -1.28 8.73
CA ASN A 38 -11.44 -0.52 9.65
C ASN A 38 -11.26 -1.07 11.07
N ALA A 39 -12.04 -0.58 12.03
CA ALA A 39 -11.90 -0.98 13.44
C ALA A 39 -12.12 -2.49 13.67
N ASN A 40 -12.85 -3.15 12.78
CA ASN A 40 -13.26 -4.55 12.93
C ASN A 40 -12.58 -5.49 11.95
N THR A 41 -11.62 -5.01 11.15
CA THR A 41 -10.94 -5.84 10.17
C THR A 41 -10.09 -6.90 10.86
N PRO A 42 -10.31 -8.20 10.59
CA PRO A 42 -9.48 -9.25 11.17
C PRO A 42 -8.08 -9.23 10.57
N VAL A 43 -7.12 -9.75 11.33
CA VAL A 43 -5.74 -9.91 10.87
C VAL A 43 -5.71 -10.99 9.79
N VAL A 44 -5.16 -10.66 8.61
CA VAL A 44 -5.09 -11.58 7.49
C VAL A 44 -3.75 -12.29 7.43
N ASP A 45 -3.72 -13.47 6.82
CA ASP A 45 -2.49 -14.17 6.54
C ASP A 45 -1.85 -13.61 5.28
N THR A 46 -0.65 -13.07 5.41
CA THR A 46 0.08 -12.43 4.31
C THR A 46 1.11 -13.34 3.65
N THR A 47 1.36 -14.52 4.21
CA THR A 47 2.50 -15.35 3.83
C THR A 47 2.40 -15.98 2.45
N SER A 48 1.19 -16.06 1.87
CA SER A 48 0.98 -16.63 0.54
C SER A 48 1.15 -15.63 -0.60
N TYR A 49 1.42 -14.37 -0.29
CA TYR A 49 1.50 -13.31 -1.31
C TYR A 49 2.95 -13.00 -1.69
N ASP A 50 3.17 -12.79 -2.97
CA ASP A 50 4.48 -12.41 -3.51
C ASP A 50 4.78 -10.95 -3.29
N LEU A 51 3.74 -10.12 -3.28
CA LEU A 51 3.86 -8.67 -3.19
C LEU A 51 2.69 -8.11 -2.38
N ILE A 52 3.00 -7.18 -1.48
CA ILE A 52 1.98 -6.50 -0.67
C ILE A 52 2.03 -5.02 -0.96
N GLY A 53 0.89 -4.43 -1.28
CA GLY A 53 0.74 -2.99 -1.44
C GLY A 53 0.03 -2.40 -0.22
N PHE A 54 0.57 -1.32 0.32
CA PHE A 54 -0.03 -0.59 1.43
C PHE A 54 -0.47 0.78 0.96
N SER A 55 -1.69 1.17 1.31
CA SER A 55 -2.22 2.49 0.95
C SER A 55 -2.99 3.12 2.09
N TYR A 56 -2.85 4.42 2.20
CA TYR A 56 -3.53 5.23 3.20
C TYR A 56 -3.59 6.68 2.75
N PRO A 57 -4.59 7.46 3.21
CA PRO A 57 -4.57 8.90 3.09
C PRO A 57 -3.55 9.47 4.08
N ILE A 58 -2.93 10.59 3.71
CA ILE A 58 -1.95 11.26 4.56
C ILE A 58 -2.68 12.16 5.56
N TYR A 59 -2.46 11.92 6.85
CA TYR A 59 -2.99 12.74 7.92
C TYR A 59 -1.84 13.40 8.69
N GLY A 60 -1.78 14.75 8.68
CA GLY A 60 -0.77 15.49 9.41
C GLY A 60 0.66 15.02 9.12
N PHE A 61 0.95 14.73 7.87
CA PHE A 61 2.25 14.24 7.37
C PHE A 61 2.61 12.81 7.79
N ASN A 62 1.67 12.09 8.37
CA ASN A 62 1.89 10.71 8.82
C ASN A 62 0.80 9.78 8.32
N SER A 63 1.09 8.49 8.32
CA SER A 63 0.08 7.47 8.13
C SER A 63 -0.87 7.42 9.34
N PRO A 64 -2.13 7.00 9.14
CA PRO A 64 -3.08 6.89 10.26
C PRO A 64 -2.60 5.91 11.33
N LEU A 65 -2.84 6.24 12.61
CA LEU A 65 -2.43 5.37 13.72
C LEU A 65 -3.08 4.00 13.67
N SER A 66 -4.36 3.93 13.31
CA SER A 66 -5.07 2.66 13.19
C SER A 66 -4.50 1.77 12.09
N PHE A 67 -4.04 2.38 10.99
CA PHE A 67 -3.34 1.67 9.94
C PHE A 67 -2.04 1.05 10.46
N ASN A 68 -1.25 1.84 11.15
CA ASN A 68 0.03 1.39 11.71
C ASN A 68 -0.17 0.26 12.73
N LYS A 69 -1.20 0.37 13.58
CA LYS A 69 -1.53 -0.69 14.54
C LYS A 69 -1.90 -2.00 13.84
N TYR A 70 -2.67 -1.91 12.78
CA TYR A 70 -3.05 -3.09 12.01
C TYR A 70 -1.83 -3.77 11.39
N VAL A 71 -0.96 -2.99 10.75
CA VAL A 71 0.24 -3.52 10.11
C VAL A 71 1.16 -4.21 11.14
N ARG A 72 1.25 -3.65 12.34
CA ARG A 72 2.08 -4.27 13.41
C ARG A 72 1.58 -5.64 13.83
N LYS A 73 0.29 -5.91 13.65
CA LYS A 73 -0.29 -7.23 13.97
C LYS A 73 -0.06 -8.28 12.90
N LEU A 74 0.29 -7.87 11.69
CA LEU A 74 0.51 -8.77 10.59
C LEU A 74 1.84 -9.50 10.74
N LYS A 75 1.87 -10.75 10.25
CA LYS A 75 3.11 -11.53 10.15
C LYS A 75 3.54 -11.56 8.70
N PHE A 76 4.81 -11.36 8.45
CA PHE A 76 5.36 -11.35 7.10
C PHE A 76 6.44 -12.42 6.97
N LYS A 77 6.54 -13.02 5.78
CA LYS A 77 7.67 -13.90 5.49
C LYS A 77 8.94 -13.07 5.34
N ALA A 78 10.10 -13.70 5.59
CA ALA A 78 11.39 -13.02 5.43
C ALA A 78 11.55 -12.52 3.99
N ASN A 79 12.07 -11.31 3.85
CA ASN A 79 12.26 -10.64 2.56
C ASN A 79 10.95 -10.39 1.79
N GLN A 80 9.83 -10.22 2.50
CA GLN A 80 8.56 -9.89 1.90
C GLN A 80 8.67 -8.60 1.10
N LYS A 81 8.40 -8.68 -0.19
CA LYS A 81 8.38 -7.50 -1.06
C LYS A 81 7.10 -6.73 -0.85
N TYR A 82 7.22 -5.42 -0.72
CA TYR A 82 6.07 -4.54 -0.56
C TYR A 82 6.31 -3.20 -1.25
N PHE A 83 5.22 -2.53 -1.55
CA PHE A 83 5.24 -1.16 -2.07
C PHE A 83 4.21 -0.32 -1.34
N ILE A 84 4.34 0.99 -1.45
CA ILE A 84 3.45 1.96 -0.83
C ILE A 84 2.87 2.83 -1.93
N TYR A 85 1.56 2.98 -1.94
CA TYR A 85 0.88 3.93 -2.80
C TYR A 85 -0.04 4.77 -1.94
N LYS A 86 0.20 6.06 -1.91
CA LYS A 86 -0.51 6.98 -1.05
C LYS A 86 -1.07 8.15 -1.86
N ASN A 87 -2.10 8.79 -1.33
CA ASN A 87 -2.74 9.90 -2.00
C ASN A 87 -2.93 11.07 -1.04
N SER A 88 -2.88 12.27 -1.61
CA SER A 88 -3.17 13.51 -0.90
C SER A 88 -3.69 14.55 -1.89
N GLY A 89 -4.19 15.67 -1.40
CA GLY A 89 -4.55 16.81 -2.23
C GLY A 89 -3.35 17.68 -2.60
N GLU A 90 -2.16 17.39 -2.10
CA GLU A 90 -0.98 18.24 -2.25
C GLU A 90 0.28 17.41 -2.47
N THR A 91 1.26 18.00 -3.19
CA THR A 91 2.52 17.36 -3.57
C THR A 91 3.71 17.89 -2.78
N PHE A 92 3.55 18.22 -1.52
CA PHE A 92 4.64 18.75 -0.72
C PHE A 92 5.65 17.67 -0.34
N ALA A 93 6.91 18.07 -0.21
CA ALA A 93 8.00 17.18 0.19
C ALA A 93 7.74 16.50 1.55
N MET A 94 7.08 17.18 2.48
CA MET A 94 6.75 16.64 3.78
C MET A 94 5.74 15.49 3.70
N ASN A 95 4.92 15.42 2.64
CA ASN A 95 4.05 14.28 2.40
C ASN A 95 4.85 13.03 2.05
N ASN A 96 6.02 13.18 1.47
CA ASN A 96 6.90 12.06 1.16
C ASN A 96 7.48 11.40 2.42
N ALA A 97 7.53 12.15 3.53
CA ALA A 97 7.99 11.62 4.81
C ALA A 97 6.92 10.80 5.54
N SER A 98 5.68 10.80 5.07
CA SER A 98 4.55 10.14 5.74
C SER A 98 4.69 8.63 5.84
N SER A 99 5.53 8.01 5.01
CA SER A 99 5.78 6.58 5.01
C SER A 99 6.80 6.11 6.04
N ARG A 100 7.40 7.04 6.77
CA ARG A 100 8.52 6.76 7.67
C ARG A 100 8.19 5.68 8.71
N ILE A 101 7.01 5.77 9.31
CA ILE A 101 6.59 4.82 10.34
C ILE A 101 6.37 3.44 9.73
N LEU A 102 5.67 3.37 8.60
CA LEU A 102 5.40 2.11 7.92
C LEU A 102 6.69 1.43 7.46
N ILE A 103 7.61 2.19 6.87
CA ILE A 103 8.90 1.66 6.43
C ILE A 103 9.68 1.12 7.63
N ARG A 104 9.64 1.80 8.77
CA ARG A 104 10.29 1.34 10.00
C ARG A 104 9.71 0.03 10.49
N ILE A 105 8.37 -0.10 10.48
CA ILE A 105 7.69 -1.33 10.87
C ILE A 105 8.13 -2.48 9.97
N MET A 106 8.12 -2.28 8.66
CA MET A 106 8.48 -3.31 7.69
C MET A 106 9.97 -3.67 7.77
N LYS A 107 10.83 -2.70 8.02
CA LYS A 107 12.28 -2.96 8.18
C LYS A 107 12.56 -3.89 9.35
N ARG A 108 11.86 -3.71 10.47
CA ARG A 108 11.98 -4.59 11.63
C ARG A 108 11.54 -6.03 11.33
N ARG A 109 10.72 -6.22 10.31
CA ARG A 109 10.21 -7.51 9.86
C ARG A 109 10.92 -8.02 8.61
N LYS A 110 12.05 -7.40 8.25
CA LYS A 110 12.87 -7.77 7.10
C LYS A 110 12.12 -7.65 5.78
N GLY A 111 11.19 -6.70 5.68
CA GLY A 111 10.51 -6.39 4.41
C GLY A 111 11.45 -5.68 3.44
N VAL A 112 11.17 -5.85 2.15
CA VAL A 112 11.92 -5.23 1.07
C VAL A 112 11.02 -4.26 0.31
N LEU A 113 11.30 -2.97 0.43
CA LEU A 113 10.54 -1.93 -0.27
C LEU A 113 10.93 -1.91 -1.75
N VAL A 114 9.97 -2.14 -2.64
CA VAL A 114 10.22 -2.15 -4.08
C VAL A 114 9.75 -0.88 -4.78
N GLY A 115 8.92 -0.07 -4.14
CA GLY A 115 8.50 1.21 -4.71
C GLY A 115 7.63 2.00 -3.75
N GLU A 116 7.64 3.31 -3.92
CA GLU A 116 6.79 4.21 -3.16
C GLU A 116 6.22 5.26 -4.12
N TYR A 117 4.90 5.37 -4.17
CA TYR A 117 4.20 6.21 -5.14
C TYR A 117 3.25 7.14 -4.41
N HIS A 118 3.26 8.40 -4.84
CA HIS A 118 2.39 9.43 -4.29
C HIS A 118 1.52 10.00 -5.41
N TYR A 119 0.21 9.86 -5.27
CA TYR A 119 -0.76 10.35 -6.24
C TYR A 119 -1.49 11.57 -5.68
N VAL A 120 -1.61 12.61 -6.49
CA VAL A 120 -2.36 13.81 -6.15
C VAL A 120 -3.75 13.71 -6.76
N MET A 121 -4.75 13.59 -5.92
CA MET A 121 -6.15 13.47 -6.35
C MET A 121 -6.79 14.85 -6.46
N PRO A 122 -7.75 15.07 -7.37
CA PRO A 122 -8.43 14.10 -8.25
C PRO A 122 -7.86 13.98 -9.67
N TYR A 123 -6.60 14.29 -9.86
CA TYR A 123 -5.98 14.28 -11.19
C TYR A 123 -5.91 12.89 -11.79
N ASN A 124 -5.55 12.81 -13.08
CA ASN A 124 -5.38 11.55 -13.77
C ASN A 124 -4.35 10.67 -13.08
N ILE A 125 -4.72 9.40 -12.93
CA ILE A 125 -3.87 8.44 -12.27
C ILE A 125 -3.04 7.69 -13.30
N HIS A 126 -1.72 7.74 -13.14
CA HIS A 126 -0.77 6.94 -13.89
C HIS A 126 -0.03 6.04 -12.92
N PHE A 127 0.03 4.75 -13.22
CA PHE A 127 0.73 3.78 -12.41
C PHE A 127 2.05 3.44 -13.08
N PRO A 128 3.19 3.95 -12.59
CA PRO A 128 4.49 3.77 -13.25
C PRO A 128 5.17 2.45 -12.87
N PHE A 129 4.44 1.34 -12.88
CA PHE A 129 4.98 0.07 -12.43
C PHE A 129 5.27 -0.94 -13.53
N GLU A 130 5.40 -0.49 -14.76
CA GLU A 130 5.68 -1.39 -15.87
C GLU A 130 6.99 -2.13 -15.73
N LYS A 131 7.98 -1.47 -15.16
CA LYS A 131 9.30 -2.07 -14.96
C LYS A 131 9.46 -2.66 -13.57
N GLU A 132 8.89 -2.01 -12.56
CA GLU A 132 9.14 -2.35 -11.16
C GLU A 132 8.30 -3.53 -10.69
N PHE A 133 7.08 -3.70 -11.23
CA PHE A 133 6.19 -4.77 -10.79
C PHE A 133 6.21 -5.98 -11.71
N VAL A 134 6.38 -5.79 -12.99
CA VAL A 134 6.37 -6.89 -13.96
C VAL A 134 7.63 -7.74 -13.86
N THR A 135 8.74 -7.13 -13.47
CA THR A 135 10.04 -7.82 -13.34
C THR A 135 10.26 -8.43 -11.96
N LEU A 136 9.34 -8.23 -11.04
CA LEU A 136 9.40 -8.84 -9.73
C LEU A 136 8.96 -10.30 -9.79
#